data_4336defb706c28dd0be5a1c7064a5e49
#
_entry.id   4336defb706c28dd0be5a1c7064a5e49
#
_cell.length_a   1.000
_cell.length_b   1.000
_cell.length_c   1.000
_cell.angle_alpha   90.00
_cell.angle_beta   90.00
_cell.angle_gamma   90.00
#
_symmetry.space_group_name_H-M   'P 1'
#
loop_
_entity.id
_entity.type
_entity.pdbx_description
1 polymer ?
#
loop_
_entity_poly.entity_id
_entity_poly.type
_entity_poly.pdbx_seq_one_letter_code
_entity_poly.pdbx_strand_id
1 'polypeptide(L)'
;MTPSDMSGKAALVTGAASGLGRGAALALAKAGADVLIADVNAAGLEETAGLVADLGRRAVVHATNLAERENCVAAVAAAVEAFGRLDALCNVAGLIKFNHSHLQPADDYALTIAVNLNAPFYLSQAAIPHLLEANGAIVNVTSSAAFIGEAYAAAYCASKAGLTQMTKAMAMEYMHKPIRINAVAPGGMMTGIATNMTFPADLDRSLISRFSGLRGLVEVDDVAGVIAFLASPAAEAFHGATITMDRGITAG
;
A
#
# COMPACT_ATOMS: atom_id res chain seq x y z
N MET A 1 -8.72 -7.85 24.75
CA MET A 1 -8.58 -6.85 23.67
C MET A 1 -8.46 -7.59 22.37
N THR A 2 -9.27 -7.27 21.38
CA THR A 2 -9.05 -7.75 20.01
C THR A 2 -7.72 -7.14 19.55
N PRO A 3 -6.76 -7.90 19.02
CA PRO A 3 -5.40 -7.41 18.73
C PRO A 3 -5.30 -6.20 17.80
N SER A 4 -6.35 -5.86 17.07
CA SER A 4 -6.37 -4.80 16.06
C SER A 4 -7.60 -3.89 16.17
N ASP A 5 -7.95 -3.46 17.39
CA ASP A 5 -9.11 -2.59 17.59
C ASP A 5 -8.86 -1.18 17.02
N MET A 6 -9.67 -0.81 16.04
CA MET A 6 -9.67 0.51 15.38
C MET A 6 -11.00 1.25 15.59
N SER A 7 -11.78 0.88 16.60
CA SER A 7 -13.07 1.52 16.89
C SER A 7 -12.90 3.02 17.15
N GLY A 8 -13.71 3.84 16.47
CA GLY A 8 -13.65 5.30 16.55
C GLY A 8 -12.43 5.95 15.88
N LYS A 9 -11.69 5.20 15.08
CA LYS A 9 -10.52 5.65 14.31
C LYS A 9 -10.84 5.80 12.83
N ALA A 10 -10.03 6.59 12.15
CA ALA A 10 -10.15 6.85 10.72
C ALA A 10 -8.87 6.46 9.97
N ALA A 11 -9.02 5.82 8.82
CA ALA A 11 -7.90 5.44 7.97
C ALA A 11 -8.08 5.95 6.54
N LEU A 12 -6.97 6.28 5.88
CA LEU A 12 -6.88 6.52 4.44
C LEU A 12 -6.20 5.32 3.78
N VAL A 13 -6.88 4.70 2.81
CA VAL A 13 -6.37 3.55 2.07
C VAL A 13 -6.31 3.88 0.58
N THR A 14 -5.14 3.77 -0.04
CA THR A 14 -4.96 3.98 -1.47
C THR A 14 -4.98 2.67 -2.26
N GLY A 15 -5.34 2.73 -3.55
CA GLY A 15 -5.49 1.52 -4.37
C GLY A 15 -6.70 0.68 -3.99
N ALA A 16 -7.69 1.28 -3.36
CA ALA A 16 -8.77 0.57 -2.66
C ALA A 16 -9.92 0.11 -3.56
N ALA A 17 -9.87 0.35 -4.87
CA ALA A 17 -10.90 -0.13 -5.79
C ALA A 17 -10.87 -1.64 -6.00
N SER A 18 -9.76 -2.32 -5.71
CA SER A 18 -9.65 -3.78 -5.91
C SER A 18 -8.49 -4.40 -5.12
N GLY A 19 -8.33 -5.72 -5.21
CA GLY A 19 -7.16 -6.46 -4.74
C GLY A 19 -6.78 -6.16 -3.29
N LEU A 20 -5.49 -5.92 -3.05
CA LEU A 20 -4.97 -5.71 -1.70
C LEU A 20 -5.51 -4.43 -1.04
N GLY A 21 -5.69 -3.34 -1.82
CA GLY A 21 -6.24 -2.09 -1.28
C GLY A 21 -7.67 -2.25 -0.77
N ARG A 22 -8.53 -2.95 -1.54
CA ARG A 22 -9.88 -3.35 -1.07
C ARG A 22 -9.79 -4.23 0.17
N GLY A 23 -8.93 -5.26 0.14
CA GLY A 23 -8.72 -6.15 1.28
C GLY A 23 -8.30 -5.39 2.55
N ALA A 24 -7.37 -4.45 2.42
CA ALA A 24 -6.91 -3.61 3.53
C ALA A 24 -8.03 -2.71 4.08
N ALA A 25 -8.83 -2.08 3.20
CA ALA A 25 -9.97 -1.27 3.62
C ALA A 25 -11.00 -2.11 4.39
N LEU A 26 -11.30 -3.32 3.92
CA LEU A 26 -12.21 -4.25 4.61
C LEU A 26 -11.64 -4.76 5.93
N ALA A 27 -10.34 -5.06 5.99
CA ALA A 27 -9.69 -5.50 7.23
C ALA A 27 -9.72 -4.39 8.31
N LEU A 28 -9.48 -3.14 7.92
CA LEU A 28 -9.58 -1.98 8.81
C LEU A 28 -11.04 -1.73 9.26
N ALA A 29 -12.01 -1.86 8.35
CA ALA A 29 -13.42 -1.74 8.67
C ALA A 29 -13.88 -2.84 9.64
N LYS A 30 -13.47 -4.10 9.44
CA LYS A 30 -13.70 -5.20 10.39
C LYS A 30 -13.08 -4.93 11.76
N ALA A 31 -11.95 -4.23 11.81
CA ALA A 31 -11.33 -3.78 13.05
C ALA A 31 -12.02 -2.56 13.70
N GLY A 32 -13.04 -1.98 13.06
CA GLY A 32 -13.85 -0.88 13.60
C GLY A 32 -13.52 0.51 13.06
N ALA A 33 -12.61 0.64 12.10
CA ALA A 33 -12.27 1.94 11.49
C ALA A 33 -13.32 2.41 10.48
N ASP A 34 -13.50 3.72 10.38
CA ASP A 34 -14.05 4.37 9.20
C ASP A 34 -12.92 4.63 8.20
N VAL A 35 -13.20 4.55 6.90
CA VAL A 35 -12.16 4.60 5.88
C VAL A 35 -12.45 5.62 4.78
N LEU A 36 -11.46 6.43 4.41
CA LEU A 36 -11.43 7.05 3.09
C LEU A 36 -10.68 6.12 2.14
N ILE A 37 -11.32 5.82 1.02
CA ILE A 37 -10.80 4.91 0.01
C ILE A 37 -10.49 5.69 -1.28
N ALA A 38 -9.22 5.64 -1.73
CA ALA A 38 -8.73 6.40 -2.87
C ALA A 38 -8.23 5.49 -3.99
N ASP A 39 -8.65 5.76 -5.22
CA ASP A 39 -8.23 5.06 -6.45
C ASP A 39 -8.61 5.89 -7.67
N VAL A 40 -8.08 5.55 -8.86
CA VAL A 40 -8.55 6.12 -10.14
C VAL A 40 -9.84 5.46 -10.65
N ASN A 41 -10.15 4.24 -10.21
CA ASN A 41 -11.33 3.48 -10.60
C ASN A 41 -12.52 3.76 -9.68
N ALA A 42 -13.33 4.75 -10.04
CA ALA A 42 -14.50 5.16 -9.27
C ALA A 42 -15.50 4.00 -9.06
N ALA A 43 -15.78 3.19 -10.09
CA ALA A 43 -16.74 2.08 -9.97
C ALA A 43 -16.26 1.02 -8.96
N GLY A 44 -14.98 0.67 -8.97
CA GLY A 44 -14.41 -0.26 -7.99
C GLY A 44 -14.38 0.30 -6.58
N LEU A 45 -14.28 1.64 -6.41
CA LEU A 45 -14.41 2.30 -5.11
C LEU A 45 -15.83 2.22 -4.55
N GLU A 46 -16.86 2.42 -5.40
CA GLU A 46 -18.26 2.29 -4.97
C GLU A 46 -18.57 0.85 -4.50
N GLU A 47 -18.06 -0.17 -5.20
CA GLU A 47 -18.17 -1.56 -4.74
C GLU A 47 -17.53 -1.74 -3.36
N THR A 48 -16.31 -1.22 -3.18
CA THR A 48 -15.60 -1.32 -1.89
C THR A 48 -16.35 -0.57 -0.79
N ALA A 49 -16.92 0.60 -1.09
CA ALA A 49 -17.73 1.37 -0.13
C ALA A 49 -18.97 0.60 0.31
N GLY A 50 -19.66 -0.08 -0.61
CA GLY A 50 -20.77 -0.99 -0.28
C GLY A 50 -20.36 -2.10 0.69
N LEU A 51 -19.24 -2.77 0.40
CA LEU A 51 -18.72 -3.83 1.28
C LEU A 51 -18.31 -3.31 2.67
N VAL A 52 -17.78 -2.10 2.77
CA VAL A 52 -17.47 -1.45 4.07
C VAL A 52 -18.76 -1.11 4.83
N ALA A 53 -19.80 -0.64 4.12
CA ALA A 53 -21.10 -0.34 4.72
C ALA A 53 -21.78 -1.60 5.28
N ASP A 54 -21.65 -2.75 4.60
CA ASP A 54 -22.14 -4.05 5.08
C ASP A 54 -21.48 -4.49 6.40
N LEU A 55 -20.27 -3.98 6.68
CA LEU A 55 -19.56 -4.17 7.96
C LEU A 55 -19.99 -3.14 9.03
N GLY A 56 -20.98 -2.29 8.74
CA GLY A 56 -21.44 -1.25 9.66
C GLY A 56 -20.47 -0.08 9.82
N ARG A 57 -19.57 0.12 8.88
CA ARG A 57 -18.58 1.21 8.91
C ARG A 57 -18.81 2.20 7.78
N ARG A 58 -18.29 3.43 7.96
CA ARG A 58 -18.40 4.49 6.96
C ARG A 58 -17.22 4.42 6.01
N ALA A 59 -17.51 4.42 4.70
CA ALA A 59 -16.54 4.66 3.64
C ALA A 59 -16.79 6.01 2.98
N VAL A 60 -15.71 6.75 2.70
CA VAL A 60 -15.73 7.95 1.86
C VAL A 60 -14.96 7.65 0.59
N VAL A 61 -15.64 7.73 -0.54
CA VAL A 61 -15.05 7.49 -1.87
C VAL A 61 -14.31 8.74 -2.35
N HIS A 62 -13.07 8.58 -2.76
CA HIS A 62 -12.23 9.65 -3.31
C HIS A 62 -11.58 9.19 -4.61
N ALA A 63 -12.28 9.32 -5.73
CA ALA A 63 -11.76 8.96 -7.06
C ALA A 63 -10.73 10.00 -7.51
N THR A 64 -9.45 9.58 -7.62
CA THR A 64 -8.35 10.51 -7.87
C THR A 64 -7.12 9.82 -8.48
N ASN A 65 -6.32 10.58 -9.25
CA ASN A 65 -5.03 10.14 -9.77
C ASN A 65 -3.90 10.54 -8.82
N LEU A 66 -3.36 9.59 -8.07
CA LEU A 66 -2.29 9.81 -7.10
C LEU A 66 -0.90 10.03 -7.74
N ALA A 67 -0.76 9.94 -9.06
CA ALA A 67 0.49 10.35 -9.74
C ALA A 67 0.77 11.86 -9.57
N GLU A 68 -0.27 12.65 -9.28
CA GLU A 68 -0.20 14.09 -9.10
C GLU A 68 -0.11 14.45 -7.61
N ARG A 69 0.86 15.27 -7.24
CA ARG A 69 1.11 15.67 -5.84
C ARG A 69 -0.10 16.33 -5.19
N GLU A 70 -0.76 17.23 -5.89
CA GLU A 70 -1.91 18.00 -5.41
C GLU A 70 -3.07 17.08 -5.03
N ASN A 71 -3.27 16.01 -5.78
CA ASN A 71 -4.28 14.99 -5.51
C ASN A 71 -3.96 14.16 -4.25
N CYS A 72 -2.68 13.90 -3.99
CA CYS A 72 -2.25 13.25 -2.75
C CYS A 72 -2.58 14.11 -1.52
N VAL A 73 -2.29 15.41 -1.60
CA VAL A 73 -2.61 16.37 -0.53
C VAL A 73 -4.12 16.47 -0.33
N ALA A 74 -4.89 16.56 -1.43
CA ALA A 74 -6.35 16.64 -1.39
C ALA A 74 -6.99 15.38 -0.78
N ALA A 75 -6.46 14.18 -1.04
CA ALA A 75 -6.96 12.94 -0.44
C ALA A 75 -6.81 12.93 1.09
N VAL A 76 -5.69 13.41 1.61
CA VAL A 76 -5.48 13.54 3.06
C VAL A 76 -6.44 14.58 3.66
N ALA A 77 -6.56 15.75 3.02
CA ALA A 77 -7.48 16.79 3.48
C ALA A 77 -8.93 16.30 3.51
N ALA A 78 -9.37 15.57 2.47
CA ALA A 78 -10.70 14.99 2.41
C ALA A 78 -10.95 13.96 3.54
N ALA A 79 -9.93 13.16 3.92
CA ALA A 79 -10.06 12.22 5.03
C ALA A 79 -10.24 12.96 6.37
N VAL A 80 -9.43 13.99 6.60
CA VAL A 80 -9.51 14.80 7.82
C VAL A 80 -10.84 15.57 7.88
N GLU A 81 -11.29 16.15 6.78
CA GLU A 81 -12.60 16.83 6.69
C GLU A 81 -13.75 15.86 6.99
N ALA A 82 -13.71 14.66 6.40
CA ALA A 82 -14.80 13.70 6.54
C ALA A 82 -14.92 13.12 7.95
N PHE A 83 -13.80 12.89 8.65
CA PHE A 83 -13.81 12.17 9.93
C PHE A 83 -13.36 13.01 11.12
N GLY A 84 -12.86 14.24 10.91
CA GLY A 84 -12.30 15.09 11.96
C GLY A 84 -10.95 14.61 12.51
N ARG A 85 -10.39 13.54 11.97
CA ARG A 85 -9.11 12.91 12.38
C ARG A 85 -8.54 12.01 11.30
N LEU A 86 -7.26 11.66 11.46
CA LEU A 86 -6.62 10.60 10.69
C LEU A 86 -5.70 9.80 11.60
N ASP A 87 -5.96 8.50 11.77
CA ASP A 87 -5.21 7.60 12.64
C ASP A 87 -4.27 6.67 11.87
N ALA A 88 -4.60 6.36 10.61
CA ALA A 88 -3.77 5.51 9.78
C ALA A 88 -3.74 5.96 8.31
N LEU A 89 -2.55 5.91 7.71
CA LEU A 89 -2.35 6.02 6.28
C LEU A 89 -1.81 4.68 5.76
N CYS A 90 -2.56 4.02 4.87
CA CYS A 90 -2.14 2.78 4.21
C CYS A 90 -1.87 3.05 2.72
N ASN A 91 -0.60 3.18 2.36
CA ASN A 91 -0.13 3.36 1.00
C ASN A 91 -0.07 2.00 0.29
N VAL A 92 -1.19 1.61 -0.34
CA VAL A 92 -1.35 0.30 -1.00
C VAL A 92 -1.35 0.42 -2.52
N ALA A 93 -1.72 1.59 -3.07
CA ALA A 93 -1.70 1.85 -4.50
C ALA A 93 -0.32 1.51 -5.11
N GLY A 94 -0.35 0.86 -6.26
CA GLY A 94 0.85 0.55 -6.99
C GLY A 94 0.54 -0.02 -8.37
N LEU A 95 1.52 0.03 -9.24
CA LEU A 95 1.47 -0.56 -10.58
C LEU A 95 2.82 -1.17 -10.94
N ILE A 96 2.79 -2.13 -11.86
CA ILE A 96 3.96 -2.74 -12.45
C ILE A 96 3.84 -2.71 -13.98
N LYS A 97 4.95 -2.44 -14.65
CA LYS A 97 5.09 -2.48 -16.11
C LYS A 97 6.30 -3.32 -16.44
N PHE A 98 6.10 -4.37 -17.24
CA PHE A 98 7.17 -5.26 -17.66
C PHE A 98 7.69 -4.85 -19.04
N ASN A 99 8.97 -4.53 -19.11
CA ASN A 99 9.65 -4.18 -20.36
C ASN A 99 11.12 -4.62 -20.30
N HIS A 100 11.74 -4.87 -21.46
CA HIS A 100 13.19 -4.87 -21.54
C HIS A 100 13.72 -3.51 -21.09
N SER A 101 14.74 -3.47 -20.25
CA SER A 101 15.25 -2.21 -19.67
C SER A 101 15.66 -1.18 -20.73
N HIS A 102 16.20 -1.63 -21.88
CA HIS A 102 16.59 -0.74 -22.98
C HIS A 102 15.43 -0.26 -23.87
N LEU A 103 14.24 -0.86 -23.71
CA LEU A 103 13.00 -0.51 -24.43
C LEU A 103 11.93 0.09 -23.50
N GLN A 104 12.25 0.28 -22.22
CA GLN A 104 11.30 0.84 -21.25
C GLN A 104 10.85 2.24 -21.69
N PRO A 105 9.56 2.48 -22.00
CA PRO A 105 9.08 3.82 -22.28
C PRO A 105 9.32 4.77 -21.10
N ALA A 106 9.77 5.99 -21.39
CA ALA A 106 10.05 6.99 -20.36
C ALA A 106 8.80 7.30 -19.51
N ASP A 107 7.63 7.36 -20.14
CA ASP A 107 6.36 7.64 -19.46
C ASP A 107 5.95 6.50 -18.52
N ASP A 108 6.16 5.23 -18.92
CA ASP A 108 5.88 4.06 -18.06
C ASP A 108 6.82 4.05 -16.85
N TYR A 109 8.09 4.41 -17.05
CA TYR A 109 9.05 4.57 -15.96
C TYR A 109 8.61 5.69 -15.01
N ALA A 110 8.32 6.87 -15.55
CA ALA A 110 7.91 8.04 -14.77
C ALA A 110 6.62 7.76 -13.99
N LEU A 111 5.61 7.14 -14.62
CA LEU A 111 4.36 6.76 -13.97
C LEU A 111 4.59 5.75 -12.83
N THR A 112 5.47 4.75 -13.04
CA THR A 112 5.81 3.78 -12.01
C THR A 112 6.43 4.44 -10.77
N ILE A 113 7.36 5.38 -10.98
CA ILE A 113 7.97 6.14 -9.88
C ILE A 113 6.95 7.08 -9.23
N ALA A 114 6.13 7.77 -10.01
CA ALA A 114 5.12 8.70 -9.50
C ALA A 114 4.13 7.99 -8.55
N VAL A 115 3.59 6.85 -8.96
CA VAL A 115 2.57 6.13 -8.18
C VAL A 115 3.18 5.33 -7.04
N ASN A 116 4.29 4.59 -7.29
CA ASN A 116 4.81 3.64 -6.29
C ASN A 116 5.72 4.28 -5.24
N LEU A 117 6.31 5.45 -5.52
CA LEU A 117 7.29 6.09 -4.65
C LEU A 117 6.90 7.52 -4.27
N ASN A 118 6.63 8.38 -5.27
CA ASN A 118 6.35 9.79 -5.00
C ASN A 118 5.01 9.98 -4.28
N ALA A 119 3.95 9.28 -4.71
CA ALA A 119 2.64 9.36 -4.07
C ALA A 119 2.68 8.95 -2.58
N PRO A 120 3.26 7.81 -2.18
CA PRO A 120 3.47 7.50 -0.76
C PRO A 120 4.22 8.58 0.03
N PHE A 121 5.20 9.24 -0.59
CA PHE A 121 5.90 10.36 0.04
C PHE A 121 4.98 11.56 0.26
N TYR A 122 4.26 12.01 -0.78
CA TYR A 122 3.38 13.18 -0.69
C TYR A 122 2.20 12.95 0.24
N LEU A 123 1.60 11.76 0.21
CA LEU A 123 0.56 11.36 1.15
C LEU A 123 1.09 11.36 2.59
N SER A 124 2.27 10.77 2.82
CA SER A 124 2.89 10.76 4.15
C SER A 124 3.22 12.16 4.64
N GLN A 125 3.79 13.01 3.77
CA GLN A 125 4.10 14.41 4.09
C GLN A 125 2.86 15.18 4.55
N ALA A 126 1.73 15.01 3.86
CA ALA A 126 0.48 15.66 4.21
C ALA A 126 -0.17 15.05 5.47
N ALA A 127 -0.07 13.72 5.65
CA ALA A 127 -0.74 13.01 6.74
C ALA A 127 -0.02 13.13 8.09
N ILE A 128 1.31 13.26 8.12
CA ILE A 128 2.13 13.24 9.34
C ILE A 128 1.62 14.21 10.43
N PRO A 129 1.27 15.48 10.17
CA PRO A 129 0.76 16.37 11.21
C PRO A 129 -0.46 15.78 11.94
N HIS A 130 -1.43 15.22 11.20
CA HIS A 130 -2.64 14.63 11.75
C HIS A 130 -2.37 13.30 12.47
N LEU A 131 -1.44 12.49 11.93
CA LEU A 131 -1.04 11.23 12.55
C LEU A 131 -0.28 11.44 13.86
N LEU A 132 0.50 12.52 13.98
CA LEU A 132 1.15 12.89 15.25
C LEU A 132 0.13 13.24 16.33
N GLU A 133 -0.94 13.96 15.99
CA GLU A 133 -2.03 14.30 16.92
C GLU A 133 -2.81 13.06 17.38
N ALA A 134 -2.93 12.05 16.49
CA ALA A 134 -3.70 10.83 16.73
C ALA A 134 -2.88 9.68 17.36
N ASN A 135 -1.56 9.82 17.57
CA ASN A 135 -0.62 8.71 17.84
C ASN A 135 -0.75 7.61 16.76
N GLY A 136 -0.81 8.01 15.51
CA GLY A 136 -1.22 7.21 14.38
C GLY A 136 -0.11 6.37 13.75
N ALA A 137 -0.42 5.83 12.55
CA ALA A 137 0.51 4.97 11.84
C ALA A 137 0.52 5.20 10.32
N ILE A 138 1.69 5.00 9.70
CA ILE A 138 1.86 4.84 8.26
C ILE A 138 2.23 3.39 7.97
N VAL A 139 1.52 2.76 7.04
CA VAL A 139 1.83 1.43 6.52
C VAL A 139 2.04 1.52 5.02
N ASN A 140 3.28 1.29 4.58
CA ASN A 140 3.66 1.29 3.17
C ASN A 140 3.66 -0.14 2.63
N VAL A 141 3.00 -0.39 1.49
CA VAL A 141 3.07 -1.68 0.80
C VAL A 141 4.21 -1.63 -0.21
N THR A 142 5.28 -2.33 0.12
CA THR A 142 6.46 -2.51 -0.74
C THR A 142 6.30 -3.79 -1.58
N SER A 143 7.31 -4.64 -1.70
CA SER A 143 7.26 -5.93 -2.41
C SER A 143 8.50 -6.75 -2.08
N SER A 144 8.47 -8.07 -2.29
CA SER A 144 9.68 -8.91 -2.41
C SER A 144 10.67 -8.37 -3.44
N ALA A 145 10.18 -7.72 -4.51
CA ALA A 145 10.98 -7.00 -5.51
C ALA A 145 11.86 -5.87 -4.96
N ALA A 146 11.64 -5.45 -3.72
CA ALA A 146 12.53 -4.52 -3.02
C ALA A 146 13.86 -5.16 -2.59
N PHE A 147 13.92 -6.48 -2.52
CA PHE A 147 15.05 -7.26 -1.98
C PHE A 147 15.70 -8.16 -3.00
N ILE A 148 14.96 -8.53 -4.05
CA ILE A 148 15.45 -9.33 -5.17
C ILE A 148 15.23 -8.62 -6.48
N GLY A 149 16.08 -8.90 -7.50
CA GLY A 149 15.86 -8.41 -8.86
C GLY A 149 14.78 -9.24 -9.55
N GLU A 150 13.75 -8.56 -10.07
CA GLU A 150 12.75 -9.16 -10.94
C GLU A 150 13.04 -8.77 -12.39
N ALA A 151 13.25 -9.76 -13.25
CA ALA A 151 13.54 -9.54 -14.66
C ALA A 151 12.38 -8.76 -15.32
N TYR A 152 12.72 -7.85 -16.22
CA TYR A 152 11.78 -6.99 -16.95
C TYR A 152 11.01 -5.97 -16.11
N ALA A 153 11.30 -5.85 -14.80
CA ALA A 153 10.59 -4.98 -13.86
C ALA A 153 11.52 -3.95 -13.16
N ALA A 154 12.56 -3.45 -13.84
CA ALA A 154 13.58 -2.59 -13.24
C ALA A 154 13.00 -1.34 -12.56
N ALA A 155 12.04 -0.64 -13.19
CA ALA A 155 11.38 0.54 -12.60
C ALA A 155 10.60 0.16 -11.34
N TYR A 156 9.91 -0.97 -11.35
CA TYR A 156 9.16 -1.48 -10.20
C TYR A 156 10.08 -1.82 -9.03
N CYS A 157 11.14 -2.62 -9.28
CA CYS A 157 12.13 -2.95 -8.26
C CYS A 157 12.75 -1.68 -7.64
N ALA A 158 13.16 -0.72 -8.47
CA ALA A 158 13.70 0.55 -8.00
C ALA A 158 12.70 1.32 -7.11
N SER A 159 11.43 1.40 -7.54
CA SER A 159 10.38 2.09 -6.79
C SER A 159 10.12 1.44 -5.42
N LYS A 160 10.04 0.10 -5.37
CA LYS A 160 9.75 -0.64 -4.14
C LYS A 160 10.94 -0.71 -3.19
N ALA A 161 12.17 -0.78 -3.70
CA ALA A 161 13.39 -0.62 -2.91
C ALA A 161 13.48 0.80 -2.33
N GLY A 162 13.21 1.82 -3.15
CA GLY A 162 13.14 3.23 -2.71
C GLY A 162 12.10 3.44 -1.60
N LEU A 163 10.89 2.90 -1.76
CA LEU A 163 9.83 2.99 -0.76
C LEU A 163 10.20 2.28 0.55
N THR A 164 10.87 1.12 0.45
CA THR A 164 11.36 0.39 1.63
C THR A 164 12.39 1.22 2.40
N GLN A 165 13.34 1.82 1.72
CA GLN A 165 14.36 2.65 2.36
C GLN A 165 13.79 3.98 2.86
N MET A 166 12.86 4.59 2.13
CA MET A 166 12.13 5.79 2.55
C MET A 166 11.34 5.54 3.84
N THR A 167 10.69 4.38 3.97
CA THR A 167 9.99 3.99 5.21
C THR A 167 10.93 4.00 6.41
N LYS A 168 12.13 3.43 6.28
CA LYS A 168 13.15 3.40 7.36
C LYS A 168 13.68 4.80 7.69
N ALA A 169 13.93 5.62 6.66
CA ALA A 169 14.43 6.98 6.85
C ALA A 169 13.41 7.85 7.60
N MET A 170 12.13 7.79 7.20
CA MET A 170 11.05 8.49 7.89
C MET A 170 10.86 7.96 9.32
N ALA A 171 10.89 6.66 9.53
CA ALA A 171 10.81 6.09 10.88
C ALA A 171 11.97 6.60 11.77
N MET A 172 13.18 6.68 11.25
CA MET A 172 14.32 7.22 12.00
C MET A 172 14.16 8.70 12.33
N GLU A 173 13.64 9.52 11.41
CA GLU A 173 13.36 10.94 11.63
C GLU A 173 12.33 11.15 12.76
N TYR A 174 11.31 10.29 12.82
CA TYR A 174 10.22 10.38 13.80
C TYR A 174 10.40 9.45 15.01
N MET A 175 11.61 8.97 15.30
CA MET A 175 11.91 8.00 16.36
C MET A 175 11.38 8.39 17.74
N HIS A 176 11.37 9.69 18.06
CA HIS A 176 10.93 10.22 19.35
C HIS A 176 9.54 10.89 19.29
N LYS A 177 8.77 10.60 18.24
CA LYS A 177 7.44 11.18 18.03
C LYS A 177 6.34 10.11 18.14
N PRO A 178 5.12 10.50 18.50
CA PRO A 178 4.02 9.56 18.70
C PRO A 178 3.40 9.14 17.33
N ILE A 179 4.20 8.54 16.48
CA ILE A 179 3.80 7.98 15.19
C ILE A 179 4.58 6.71 14.93
N ARG A 180 3.96 5.73 14.25
CA ARG A 180 4.62 4.50 13.81
C ARG A 180 4.64 4.46 12.29
N ILE A 181 5.78 4.10 11.71
CA ILE A 181 5.97 4.06 10.26
C ILE A 181 6.61 2.71 9.92
N ASN A 182 5.86 1.86 9.19
CA ASN A 182 6.28 0.50 8.88
C ASN A 182 5.95 0.15 7.42
N ALA A 183 6.50 -0.95 6.95
CA ALA A 183 6.22 -1.51 5.64
C ALA A 183 5.81 -2.98 5.71
N VAL A 184 5.00 -3.40 4.73
CA VAL A 184 4.74 -4.80 4.39
C VAL A 184 5.30 -5.06 3.00
N ALA A 185 6.01 -6.16 2.83
CA ALA A 185 6.61 -6.57 1.57
C ALA A 185 6.02 -7.91 1.10
N PRO A 186 4.91 -7.89 0.36
CA PRO A 186 4.31 -9.11 -0.15
C PRO A 186 5.12 -9.73 -1.29
N GLY A 187 4.97 -11.04 -1.45
CA GLY A 187 5.30 -11.76 -2.68
C GLY A 187 4.16 -11.68 -3.70
N GLY A 188 4.19 -12.58 -4.69
CA GLY A 188 3.14 -12.68 -5.70
C GLY A 188 1.77 -12.97 -5.08
N MET A 189 0.74 -12.24 -5.52
CA MET A 189 -0.67 -12.40 -5.12
C MET A 189 -1.56 -12.38 -6.35
N MET A 190 -2.69 -13.10 -6.31
CA MET A 190 -3.73 -12.99 -7.35
C MET A 190 -4.57 -11.74 -7.12
N THR A 191 -4.21 -10.67 -7.80
CA THR A 191 -4.88 -9.35 -7.75
C THR A 191 -5.14 -8.84 -9.16
N GLY A 192 -5.88 -7.74 -9.31
CA GLY A 192 -6.07 -7.07 -10.60
C GLY A 192 -4.76 -6.67 -11.28
N ILE A 193 -3.71 -6.41 -10.52
CA ILE A 193 -2.35 -6.21 -11.07
C ILE A 193 -1.89 -7.47 -11.79
N ALA A 194 -1.99 -8.64 -11.14
CA ALA A 194 -1.52 -9.91 -11.70
C ALA A 194 -2.32 -10.35 -12.93
N THR A 195 -3.63 -10.11 -12.96
CA THR A 195 -4.50 -10.51 -14.09
C THR A 195 -4.35 -9.62 -15.33
N ASN A 196 -3.88 -8.37 -15.15
CA ASN A 196 -3.71 -7.39 -16.22
C ASN A 196 -2.24 -7.18 -16.64
N MET A 197 -1.34 -8.08 -16.22
CA MET A 197 0.06 -8.02 -16.62
C MET A 197 0.23 -8.26 -18.11
N THR A 198 0.93 -7.37 -18.78
CA THR A 198 1.42 -7.56 -20.15
C THR A 198 2.92 -7.73 -20.11
N PHE A 199 3.41 -8.75 -20.80
CA PHE A 199 4.83 -9.06 -20.89
C PHE A 199 5.36 -8.84 -22.30
N PRO A 200 6.66 -8.53 -22.48
CA PRO A 200 7.29 -8.56 -23.80
C PRO A 200 7.06 -9.91 -24.49
N ALA A 201 6.86 -9.90 -25.81
CA ALA A 201 6.55 -11.12 -26.56
C ALA A 201 7.69 -12.15 -26.56
N ASP A 202 8.92 -11.67 -26.44
CA ASP A 202 10.19 -12.43 -26.47
C ASP A 202 10.81 -12.63 -25.08
N LEU A 203 10.01 -12.53 -24.01
CA LEU A 203 10.50 -12.70 -22.63
C LEU A 203 11.05 -14.13 -22.40
N ASP A 204 12.10 -14.22 -21.61
CA ASP A 204 12.59 -15.50 -21.09
C ASP A 204 11.75 -15.93 -19.87
N ARG A 205 10.90 -16.96 -20.08
CA ARG A 205 10.00 -17.48 -19.02
C ARG A 205 10.76 -18.08 -17.84
N SER A 206 12.00 -18.53 -18.01
CA SER A 206 12.81 -19.09 -16.92
C SER A 206 13.14 -18.03 -15.86
N LEU A 207 13.28 -16.77 -16.29
CA LEU A 207 13.56 -15.65 -15.39
C LEU A 207 12.29 -15.20 -14.62
N ILE A 208 11.10 -15.37 -15.22
CA ILE A 208 9.82 -15.03 -14.59
C ILE A 208 9.45 -16.05 -13.49
N SER A 209 9.85 -17.30 -13.64
CA SER A 209 9.52 -18.34 -12.66
C SER A 209 10.04 -18.03 -11.24
N ARG A 210 11.03 -17.17 -11.10
CA ARG A 210 11.58 -16.72 -9.81
C ARG A 210 10.65 -15.77 -9.04
N PHE A 211 9.60 -15.22 -9.69
CA PHE A 211 8.62 -14.33 -9.02
C PHE A 211 7.59 -15.10 -8.18
N SER A 212 7.53 -16.41 -8.40
CA SER A 212 6.65 -17.28 -7.61
C SER A 212 7.50 -18.09 -6.64
N GLY A 213 7.27 -17.92 -5.35
CA GLY A 213 7.95 -18.74 -4.34
C GLY A 213 7.62 -20.22 -4.47
N LEU A 214 8.50 -21.09 -3.99
CA LEU A 214 8.27 -22.54 -3.96
C LEU A 214 6.98 -22.95 -3.22
N ARG A 215 6.48 -22.10 -2.35
CA ARG A 215 5.25 -22.31 -1.56
C ARG A 215 4.01 -21.64 -2.17
N GLY A 216 4.07 -21.18 -3.42
CA GLY A 216 2.98 -20.56 -4.16
C GLY A 216 2.70 -19.11 -3.79
N LEU A 217 1.53 -18.61 -4.19
CA LEU A 217 1.12 -17.22 -4.01
C LEU A 217 0.66 -16.93 -2.58
N VAL A 218 0.78 -15.67 -2.18
CA VAL A 218 0.28 -15.17 -0.89
C VAL A 218 -1.19 -14.80 -1.03
N GLU A 219 -1.99 -15.09 -0.01
CA GLU A 219 -3.39 -14.67 0.02
C GLU A 219 -3.52 -13.19 0.35
N VAL A 220 -4.45 -12.51 -0.33
CA VAL A 220 -4.71 -11.08 -0.14
C VAL A 220 -5.14 -10.80 1.30
N ASP A 221 -5.98 -11.65 1.88
CA ASP A 221 -6.51 -11.48 3.24
C ASP A 221 -5.43 -11.60 4.31
N ASP A 222 -4.41 -12.46 4.10
CA ASP A 222 -3.28 -12.57 5.02
C ASP A 222 -2.51 -11.24 5.08
N VAL A 223 -2.21 -10.65 3.92
CA VAL A 223 -1.49 -9.37 3.84
C VAL A 223 -2.33 -8.22 4.38
N ALA A 224 -3.62 -8.19 4.04
CA ALA A 224 -4.57 -7.18 4.53
C ALA A 224 -4.70 -7.20 6.06
N GLY A 225 -4.70 -8.39 6.66
CA GLY A 225 -4.69 -8.56 8.11
C GLY A 225 -3.44 -7.95 8.78
N VAL A 226 -2.27 -8.14 8.18
CA VAL A 226 -1.02 -7.54 8.69
C VAL A 226 -1.01 -6.02 8.49
N ILE A 227 -1.56 -5.50 7.38
CA ILE A 227 -1.72 -4.05 7.18
C ILE A 227 -2.60 -3.46 8.30
N ALA A 228 -3.76 -4.06 8.57
CA ALA A 228 -4.66 -3.62 9.63
C ALA A 228 -4.02 -3.71 11.02
N PHE A 229 -3.26 -4.78 11.29
CA PHE A 229 -2.48 -4.91 12.53
C PHE A 229 -1.47 -3.77 12.68
N LEU A 230 -0.63 -3.51 11.68
CA LEU A 230 0.37 -2.45 11.72
C LEU A 230 -0.24 -1.04 11.83
N ALA A 231 -1.42 -0.83 11.26
CA ALA A 231 -2.18 0.41 11.36
C ALA A 231 -2.77 0.62 12.77
N SER A 232 -3.01 -0.47 13.51
CA SER A 232 -3.69 -0.45 14.80
C SER A 232 -2.73 -0.22 15.98
N PRO A 233 -3.23 0.22 17.15
CA PRO A 233 -2.42 0.36 18.37
C PRO A 233 -1.76 -0.95 18.85
N ALA A 234 -2.27 -2.12 18.43
CA ALA A 234 -1.69 -3.41 18.78
C ALA A 234 -0.25 -3.59 18.27
N ALA A 235 0.17 -2.81 17.28
CA ALA A 235 1.52 -2.83 16.71
C ALA A 235 2.46 -1.78 17.34
N GLU A 236 2.27 -1.40 18.60
CA GLU A 236 3.06 -0.38 19.28
C GLU A 236 4.58 -0.64 19.24
N ALA A 237 4.98 -1.90 19.29
CA ALA A 237 6.40 -2.29 19.25
C ALA A 237 7.04 -2.19 17.84
N PHE A 238 6.24 -1.91 16.78
CA PHE A 238 6.75 -1.87 15.41
C PHE A 238 6.97 -0.43 14.95
N HIS A 239 8.23 -0.09 14.67
CA HIS A 239 8.63 1.20 14.08
C HIS A 239 9.87 0.98 13.21
N GLY A 240 9.80 1.38 11.93
CA GLY A 240 10.86 1.16 10.95
C GLY A 240 10.96 -0.29 10.43
N ALA A 241 10.02 -1.15 10.81
CA ALA A 241 10.02 -2.54 10.39
C ALA A 241 9.54 -2.70 8.94
N THR A 242 10.08 -3.71 8.25
CA THR A 242 9.54 -4.22 7.00
C THR A 242 9.22 -5.69 7.18
N ILE A 243 7.93 -6.04 7.11
CA ILE A 243 7.47 -7.42 7.29
C ILE A 243 7.33 -8.07 5.92
N THR A 244 8.20 -9.03 5.62
CA THR A 244 8.10 -9.81 4.38
C THR A 244 7.02 -10.88 4.53
N MET A 245 6.12 -10.92 3.54
CA MET A 245 5.03 -11.88 3.44
C MET A 245 5.06 -12.50 2.04
N ASP A 246 6.11 -13.25 1.73
CA ASP A 246 6.46 -13.69 0.39
C ASP A 246 6.60 -15.23 0.26
N ARG A 247 6.18 -15.97 1.28
CA ARG A 247 6.29 -17.43 1.35
C ARG A 247 7.71 -17.94 1.08
N GLY A 248 8.71 -17.15 1.45
CA GLY A 248 10.13 -17.53 1.39
C GLY A 248 10.84 -17.16 0.09
N ILE A 249 10.26 -16.31 -0.78
CA ILE A 249 10.94 -15.83 -2.00
C ILE A 249 12.29 -15.17 -1.66
N THR A 250 12.32 -14.37 -0.60
CA THR A 250 13.51 -13.62 -0.17
C THR A 250 14.35 -14.33 0.90
N ALA A 251 14.06 -15.57 1.23
CA ALA A 251 14.77 -16.32 2.26
C ALA A 251 16.09 -16.94 1.78
N GLY A 252 16.36 -16.91 0.47
CA GLY A 252 17.58 -17.49 -0.11
C GLY A 252 17.76 -17.24 -1.61
#